data_212e48c05c7234a6de8bc74e624a033e
#
_entry.id   212e48c05c7234a6de8bc74e624a033e
#
_cell.length_a   1.000
_cell.length_b   1.000
_cell.length_c   1.000
_cell.angle_alpha   90.00
_cell.angle_beta   90.00
_cell.angle_gamma   90.00
#
_symmetry.space_group_name_H-M   'P 1'
#
loop_
_entity.id
_entity.type
_entity.pdbx_description
1 polymer ?
#
loop_
_entity_poly.entity_id
_entity_poly.type
_entity_poly.pdbx_seq_one_letter_code
_entity_poly.pdbx_strand_id
1 'polypeptide(L)'
;MELYKGRPEDNSDRLPREIRTYDYLDDLGIEYFRTDHEAANNMEACNRIDAVLGVVICKNLFLCNRQKTAFYLLMMPGDKKFKTKELSAQINSARLSFADPEDMLKYLDIEPGAVSIMGLMNDKGHDVKLLIDEDVLKGKDIGCHPCVCTSSLKMSTKDVIERFLPATGHDYMTVHLVGED
;
A
#
# COMPACT_ATOMS: atom_id res chain seq x y z
N MET A 1 -19.41 11.48 -0.49
CA MET A 1 -18.46 10.36 -0.26
C MET A 1 -18.98 9.53 0.89
N GLU A 2 -19.19 8.26 0.67
CA GLU A 2 -19.76 7.34 1.65
C GLU A 2 -18.79 6.22 2.01
N LEU A 3 -18.98 5.64 3.20
CA LEU A 3 -18.24 4.48 3.66
C LEU A 3 -19.08 3.22 3.41
N TYR A 4 -18.53 2.28 2.66
CA TYR A 4 -19.18 1.00 2.37
C TYR A 4 -18.42 -0.15 3.04
N LYS A 5 -19.14 -1.20 3.40
CA LYS A 5 -18.53 -2.44 3.86
C LYS A 5 -18.39 -3.38 2.67
N GLY A 6 -17.14 -3.77 2.38
CA GLY A 6 -16.84 -4.72 1.31
C GLY A 6 -16.80 -4.10 -0.08
N ARG A 7 -16.85 -4.98 -1.06
CA ARG A 7 -16.73 -4.64 -2.48
C ARG A 7 -17.99 -3.98 -3.04
N PRO A 8 -17.88 -3.26 -4.19
CA PRO A 8 -19.07 -2.74 -4.87
C PRO A 8 -19.96 -3.88 -5.36
N GLU A 9 -21.27 -3.66 -5.35
CA GLU A 9 -22.23 -4.62 -5.90
C GLU A 9 -22.09 -4.74 -7.40
N ASP A 10 -21.87 -3.62 -8.11
CA ASP A 10 -21.63 -3.57 -9.53
C ASP A 10 -20.15 -3.33 -9.81
N ASN A 11 -19.50 -4.27 -10.49
CA ASN A 11 -18.08 -4.22 -10.83
C ASN A 11 -17.84 -3.85 -12.31
N SER A 12 -18.88 -3.53 -13.08
CA SER A 12 -18.77 -3.30 -14.52
C SER A 12 -17.84 -2.15 -14.90
N ASP A 13 -17.75 -1.13 -14.05
CA ASP A 13 -16.90 0.05 -14.26
C ASP A 13 -15.54 -0.04 -13.55
N ARG A 14 -15.20 -1.22 -13.02
CA ARG A 14 -13.98 -1.41 -12.23
C ARG A 14 -12.89 -2.09 -13.05
N LEU A 15 -11.64 -1.67 -12.80
CA LEU A 15 -10.49 -2.28 -13.48
C LEU A 15 -10.22 -3.69 -12.93
N PRO A 16 -9.68 -4.60 -13.77
CA PRO A 16 -9.35 -5.97 -13.32
C PRO A 16 -8.47 -6.02 -12.07
N ARG A 17 -7.51 -5.11 -11.93
CA ARG A 17 -6.61 -5.05 -10.76
C ARG A 17 -7.33 -4.69 -9.47
N GLU A 18 -8.36 -3.86 -9.56
CA GLU A 18 -9.21 -3.51 -8.42
C GLU A 18 -10.08 -4.72 -8.02
N ILE A 19 -10.74 -5.34 -8.97
CA ILE A 19 -11.59 -6.52 -8.74
C ILE A 19 -10.76 -7.66 -8.15
N ARG A 20 -9.55 -7.88 -8.66
CA ARG A 20 -8.63 -8.91 -8.13
C ARG A 20 -8.32 -8.66 -6.65
N THR A 21 -8.18 -7.41 -6.24
CA THR A 21 -7.94 -7.06 -4.84
C THR A 21 -9.12 -7.51 -3.97
N TYR A 22 -10.34 -7.22 -4.39
CA TYR A 22 -11.53 -7.63 -3.63
C TYR A 22 -11.68 -9.14 -3.59
N ASP A 23 -11.47 -9.82 -4.71
CA ASP A 23 -11.52 -11.28 -4.76
C ASP A 23 -10.51 -11.89 -3.79
N TYR A 24 -9.30 -11.35 -3.75
CA TYR A 24 -8.23 -11.85 -2.88
C TYR A 24 -8.58 -11.67 -1.40
N LEU A 25 -9.07 -10.51 -1.02
CA LEU A 25 -9.47 -10.22 0.36
C LEU A 25 -10.68 -11.07 0.79
N ASP A 26 -11.67 -11.22 -0.09
CA ASP A 26 -12.86 -12.01 0.18
C ASP A 26 -12.51 -13.50 0.35
N ASP A 27 -11.64 -14.05 -0.49
CA ASP A 27 -11.18 -15.43 -0.40
C ASP A 27 -10.43 -15.71 0.93
N LEU A 28 -9.76 -14.71 1.47
CA LEU A 28 -9.06 -14.80 2.75
C LEU A 28 -9.97 -14.56 3.96
N GLY A 29 -11.22 -14.15 3.74
CA GLY A 29 -12.14 -13.80 4.80
C GLY A 29 -11.76 -12.52 5.55
N ILE A 30 -11.05 -11.62 4.90
CA ILE A 30 -10.65 -10.34 5.49
C ILE A 30 -11.76 -9.33 5.34
N GLU A 31 -12.22 -8.75 6.45
CA GLU A 31 -13.20 -7.66 6.45
C GLU A 31 -12.50 -6.36 6.07
N TYR A 32 -13.13 -5.58 5.21
CA TYR A 32 -12.63 -4.27 4.82
C TYR A 32 -13.77 -3.30 4.55
N PHE A 33 -13.47 -2.01 4.74
CA PHE A 33 -14.37 -0.91 4.42
C PHE A 33 -13.79 -0.14 3.26
N ARG A 34 -14.66 0.43 2.43
CA ARG A 34 -14.29 1.09 1.19
C ARG A 34 -14.96 2.45 1.08
N THR A 35 -14.26 3.41 0.56
CA THR A 35 -14.84 4.65 0.05
C THR A 35 -14.35 4.88 -1.38
N ASP A 36 -15.26 5.33 -2.24
CA ASP A 36 -14.97 5.66 -3.63
C ASP A 36 -14.86 7.18 -3.76
N HIS A 37 -13.92 7.63 -4.57
CA HIS A 37 -13.61 9.04 -4.72
C HIS A 37 -12.90 9.30 -6.05
N GLU A 38 -12.78 10.57 -6.43
CA GLU A 38 -11.89 10.94 -7.52
C GLU A 38 -10.42 10.87 -7.05
N ALA A 39 -9.49 10.80 -7.99
CA ALA A 39 -8.07 10.82 -7.66
C ALA A 39 -7.76 12.10 -6.85
N ALA A 40 -7.14 11.93 -5.69
CA ALA A 40 -6.83 13.04 -4.79
C ALA A 40 -5.61 13.82 -5.30
N ASN A 41 -5.82 15.10 -5.62
CA ASN A 41 -4.78 15.95 -6.19
C ASN A 41 -4.16 16.93 -5.18
N ASN A 42 -4.68 16.97 -3.96
CA ASN A 42 -4.17 17.87 -2.92
C ASN A 42 -4.45 17.30 -1.53
N MET A 43 -3.85 17.94 -0.51
CA MET A 43 -3.97 17.51 0.88
C MET A 43 -5.39 17.60 1.42
N GLU A 44 -6.15 18.59 0.97
CA GLU A 44 -7.54 18.74 1.41
C GLU A 44 -8.39 17.53 0.96
N ALA A 45 -8.23 17.11 -0.29
CA ALA A 45 -8.92 15.91 -0.80
C ALA A 45 -8.49 14.65 -0.03
N CYS A 46 -7.20 14.48 0.23
CA CYS A 46 -6.68 13.36 1.02
C CYS A 46 -7.27 13.36 2.43
N ASN A 47 -7.31 14.50 3.08
CA ASN A 47 -7.85 14.62 4.44
C ASN A 47 -9.34 14.27 4.50
N ARG A 48 -10.11 14.64 3.47
CA ARG A 48 -11.54 14.26 3.39
C ARG A 48 -11.72 12.75 3.25
N ILE A 49 -10.88 12.10 2.46
CA ILE A 49 -10.91 10.65 2.29
C ILE A 49 -10.56 9.96 3.61
N ASP A 50 -9.50 10.40 4.27
CA ASP A 50 -9.09 9.86 5.57
C ASP A 50 -10.18 10.00 6.61
N ALA A 51 -10.88 11.13 6.64
CA ALA A 51 -11.97 11.37 7.59
C ALA A 51 -13.15 10.42 7.36
N VAL A 52 -13.53 10.17 6.11
CA VAL A 52 -14.60 9.22 5.78
C VAL A 52 -14.19 7.79 6.11
N LEU A 53 -12.96 7.44 5.76
CA LEU A 53 -12.43 6.09 5.98
C LEU A 53 -12.20 5.78 7.47
N GLY A 54 -11.92 6.81 8.26
CA GLY A 54 -11.64 6.67 9.70
C GLY A 54 -10.21 6.20 9.99
N VAL A 55 -9.30 6.39 9.06
CA VAL A 55 -7.87 6.10 9.22
C VAL A 55 -7.07 6.97 8.26
N VAL A 56 -5.86 7.36 8.64
CA VAL A 56 -4.93 8.03 7.71
C VAL A 56 -4.36 6.97 6.77
N ILE A 57 -4.54 7.19 5.46
CA ILE A 57 -4.02 6.26 4.46
C ILE A 57 -2.50 6.26 4.51
N CYS A 58 -1.91 5.07 4.56
CA CYS A 58 -0.47 4.90 4.56
C CYS A 58 0.16 5.37 3.25
N LYS A 59 1.35 5.93 3.33
CA LYS A 59 2.21 6.06 2.16
C LYS A 59 2.74 4.69 1.81
N ASN A 60 2.62 4.33 0.54
CA ASN A 60 3.20 3.12 -0.03
C ASN A 60 4.15 3.57 -1.13
N LEU A 61 5.44 3.34 -0.94
CA LEU A 61 6.48 3.82 -1.84
C LEU A 61 7.22 2.64 -2.47
N PHE A 62 7.28 2.62 -3.79
CA PHE A 62 7.99 1.58 -4.52
C PHE A 62 9.37 2.07 -4.91
N LEU A 63 10.41 1.43 -4.38
CA LEU A 63 11.78 1.88 -4.42
C LEU A 63 12.68 0.80 -5.03
N CYS A 64 13.80 1.22 -5.58
CA CYS A 64 14.81 0.29 -6.10
C CYS A 64 16.23 0.83 -5.89
N ASN A 65 17.21 -0.06 -5.97
CA ASN A 65 18.60 0.33 -6.03
C ASN A 65 18.95 0.84 -7.44
N ARG A 66 20.11 1.44 -7.58
CA ARG A 66 20.56 2.03 -8.86
C ARG A 66 20.64 1.01 -10.00
N GLN A 67 21.04 -0.22 -9.68
CA GLN A 67 21.20 -1.29 -10.66
C GLN A 67 19.87 -1.96 -11.03
N LYS A 68 18.78 -1.62 -10.36
CA LYS A 68 17.47 -2.27 -10.53
C LYS A 68 17.51 -3.79 -10.32
N THR A 69 18.32 -4.21 -9.36
CA THR A 69 18.45 -5.62 -8.95
C THR A 69 17.73 -5.91 -7.63
N ALA A 70 17.31 -4.89 -6.91
CA ALA A 70 16.58 -5.01 -5.66
C ALA A 70 15.44 -4.01 -5.63
N PHE A 71 14.23 -4.51 -5.35
CA PHE A 71 13.01 -3.70 -5.26
C PHE A 71 12.42 -3.79 -3.87
N TYR A 72 11.90 -2.66 -3.39
CA TYR A 72 11.36 -2.53 -2.04
C TYR A 72 10.01 -1.83 -2.09
N LEU A 73 9.05 -2.32 -1.33
CA LEU A 73 7.81 -1.61 -1.05
C LEU A 73 7.86 -1.17 0.40
N LEU A 74 7.82 0.13 0.63
CA LEU A 74 7.78 0.71 1.97
C LEU A 74 6.36 1.14 2.29
N MET A 75 5.84 0.67 3.42
CA MET A 75 4.59 1.15 3.99
C MET A 75 4.92 1.96 5.25
N MET A 76 4.51 3.23 5.27
CA MET A 76 4.78 4.15 6.37
C MET A 76 3.56 5.03 6.65
N PRO A 77 3.48 5.69 7.83
CA PRO A 77 2.38 6.60 8.10
C PRO A 77 2.24 7.70 7.06
N GLY A 78 0.99 7.99 6.67
CA GLY A 78 0.72 8.97 5.63
C GLY A 78 1.12 10.40 5.97
N ASP A 79 1.16 10.73 7.25
CA ASP A 79 1.54 12.05 7.76
C ASP A 79 3.03 12.20 8.10
N LYS A 80 3.80 11.12 7.93
CA LYS A 80 5.24 11.14 8.20
C LYS A 80 6.02 11.45 6.91
N LYS A 81 7.03 12.30 7.01
CA LYS A 81 7.88 12.66 5.87
C LYS A 81 8.86 11.52 5.54
N PHE A 82 8.99 11.19 4.27
CA PHE A 82 9.93 10.16 3.80
C PHE A 82 11.31 10.76 3.50
N LYS A 83 12.37 10.11 3.99
CA LYS A 83 13.77 10.46 3.69
C LYS A 83 14.52 9.22 3.26
N THR A 84 15.00 9.22 2.02
CA THR A 84 15.74 8.09 1.41
C THR A 84 16.94 7.69 2.25
N LYS A 85 17.70 8.67 2.75
CA LYS A 85 18.92 8.44 3.54
C LYS A 85 18.63 7.65 4.82
N GLU A 86 17.54 7.98 5.49
CA GLU A 86 17.13 7.31 6.72
C GLU A 86 16.81 5.83 6.46
N LEU A 87 16.07 5.55 5.39
CA LEU A 87 15.72 4.19 5.03
C LEU A 87 16.93 3.39 4.58
N SER A 88 17.73 3.94 3.69
CA SER A 88 18.90 3.24 3.14
C SER A 88 19.89 2.81 4.23
N ALA A 89 20.07 3.64 5.26
CA ALA A 89 20.94 3.32 6.38
C ALA A 89 20.41 2.13 7.18
N GLN A 90 19.11 2.06 7.41
CA GLN A 90 18.51 0.99 8.22
C GLN A 90 18.53 -0.38 7.53
N ILE A 91 18.37 -0.42 6.22
CA ILE A 91 18.40 -1.67 5.47
C ILE A 91 19.78 -2.02 4.92
N ASN A 92 20.80 -1.25 5.31
CA ASN A 92 22.19 -1.46 4.88
C ASN A 92 22.31 -1.51 3.35
N SER A 93 21.65 -0.56 2.69
CA SER A 93 21.64 -0.43 1.24
C SER A 93 22.36 0.82 0.78
N ALA A 94 22.86 0.83 -0.44
CA ALA A 94 23.20 2.05 -1.15
C ALA A 94 21.92 2.90 -1.34
N ARG A 95 22.09 4.15 -1.78
CA ARG A 95 20.96 5.06 -1.99
C ARG A 95 19.88 4.44 -2.87
N LEU A 96 18.65 4.47 -2.38
CA LEU A 96 17.47 4.04 -3.13
C LEU A 96 16.86 5.21 -3.90
N SER A 97 16.17 4.90 -4.98
CA SER A 97 15.36 5.85 -5.73
C SER A 97 13.97 5.27 -5.98
N PHE A 98 13.03 6.13 -6.39
CA PHE A 98 11.71 5.64 -6.76
C PHE A 98 11.82 4.77 -8.02
N ALA A 99 11.12 3.64 -8.01
CA ALA A 99 11.08 2.75 -9.17
C ALA A 99 10.26 3.39 -10.30
N ASP A 100 10.58 2.99 -11.53
CA ASP A 100 9.90 3.50 -12.72
C ASP A 100 8.46 2.97 -12.81
N PRO A 101 7.55 3.70 -13.50
CA PRO A 101 6.19 3.19 -13.75
C PRO A 101 6.15 1.83 -14.45
N GLU A 102 7.12 1.55 -15.32
CA GLU A 102 7.24 0.25 -16.00
C GLU A 102 7.51 -0.89 -15.01
N ASP A 103 8.41 -0.69 -14.06
CA ASP A 103 8.71 -1.68 -13.01
C ASP A 103 7.55 -1.84 -12.04
N MET A 104 6.86 -0.74 -11.72
CA MET A 104 5.67 -0.75 -10.88
C MET A 104 4.57 -1.62 -11.49
N LEU A 105 4.34 -1.47 -12.79
CA LEU A 105 3.38 -2.29 -13.53
C LEU A 105 3.82 -3.76 -13.59
N LYS A 106 5.11 -3.99 -13.84
CA LYS A 106 5.66 -5.34 -13.96
C LYS A 106 5.54 -6.15 -12.68
N TYR A 107 5.90 -5.57 -11.54
CA TYR A 107 5.97 -6.29 -10.26
C TYR A 107 4.67 -6.24 -9.46
N LEU A 108 3.97 -5.11 -9.50
CA LEU A 108 2.80 -4.88 -8.65
C LEU A 108 1.48 -4.82 -9.43
N ASP A 109 1.52 -4.70 -10.74
CA ASP A 109 0.36 -4.43 -11.61
C ASP A 109 -0.40 -3.17 -11.15
N ILE A 110 0.35 -2.12 -10.85
CA ILE A 110 -0.19 -0.83 -10.36
C ILE A 110 0.40 0.30 -11.18
N GLU A 111 -0.39 1.34 -11.43
CA GLU A 111 0.06 2.59 -12.03
C GLU A 111 0.46 3.62 -10.96
N PRO A 112 1.29 4.63 -11.32
CA PRO A 112 1.64 5.71 -10.39
C PRO A 112 0.42 6.36 -9.76
N GLY A 113 0.51 6.69 -8.47
CA GLY A 113 -0.58 7.26 -7.70
C GLY A 113 -1.45 6.25 -6.97
N ALA A 114 -1.31 4.97 -7.27
CA ALA A 114 -2.10 3.90 -6.67
C ALA A 114 -1.27 2.83 -5.96
N VAL A 115 0.01 3.08 -5.71
CA VAL A 115 0.90 2.11 -5.07
C VAL A 115 0.32 1.65 -3.74
N SER A 116 0.29 0.35 -3.54
CA SER A 116 -0.37 -0.26 -2.41
C SER A 116 0.27 -1.59 -2.04
N ILE A 117 0.25 -1.90 -0.75
CA ILE A 117 0.63 -3.22 -0.24
C ILE A 117 -0.19 -4.33 -0.91
N MET A 118 -1.40 -4.03 -1.36
CA MET A 118 -2.25 -5.00 -2.07
C MET A 118 -1.60 -5.52 -3.35
N GLY A 119 -0.72 -4.74 -3.97
CA GLY A 119 0.02 -5.16 -5.16
C GLY A 119 0.94 -6.37 -4.95
N LEU A 120 1.28 -6.69 -3.69
CA LEU A 120 2.10 -7.86 -3.39
C LEU A 120 1.43 -9.18 -3.81
N MET A 121 0.11 -9.22 -3.95
CA MET A 121 -0.59 -10.39 -4.49
C MET A 121 -0.19 -10.71 -5.93
N ASN A 122 0.36 -9.72 -6.65
CA ASN A 122 0.80 -9.87 -8.05
C ASN A 122 2.30 -10.21 -8.16
N ASP A 123 3.06 -10.07 -7.07
CA ASP A 123 4.49 -10.38 -7.03
C ASP A 123 4.72 -11.86 -6.74
N LYS A 124 4.39 -12.71 -7.70
CA LYS A 124 4.46 -14.18 -7.57
C LYS A 124 5.89 -14.69 -7.40
N GLY A 125 6.86 -13.98 -7.95
CA GLY A 125 8.29 -14.33 -7.83
C GLY A 125 8.94 -13.88 -6.53
N HIS A 126 8.21 -13.16 -5.67
CA HIS A 126 8.73 -12.60 -4.42
C HIS A 126 9.96 -11.71 -4.65
N ASP A 127 9.92 -10.92 -5.72
CA ASP A 127 11.02 -10.02 -6.10
C ASP A 127 11.01 -8.72 -5.29
N VAL A 128 9.86 -8.37 -4.71
CA VAL A 128 9.68 -7.15 -3.92
C VAL A 128 9.82 -7.47 -2.44
N LYS A 129 10.73 -6.76 -1.77
CA LYS A 129 10.92 -6.86 -0.31
C LYS A 129 10.03 -5.83 0.37
N LEU A 130 9.26 -6.26 1.35
CA LEU A 130 8.36 -5.39 2.09
C LEU A 130 9.04 -4.82 3.32
N LEU A 131 8.97 -3.50 3.46
CA LEU A 131 9.45 -2.75 4.62
C LEU A 131 8.26 -2.04 5.25
N ILE A 132 8.09 -2.18 6.57
CA ILE A 132 6.98 -1.54 7.30
C ILE A 132 7.55 -0.70 8.44
N ASP A 133 7.15 0.58 8.46
CA ASP A 133 7.47 1.45 9.59
C ASP A 133 6.77 0.93 10.85
N GLU A 134 7.49 0.88 11.96
CA GLU A 134 6.95 0.38 13.24
C GLU A 134 5.66 1.08 13.68
N ASP A 135 5.49 2.37 13.35
CA ASP A 135 4.30 3.11 13.71
C ASP A 135 3.04 2.59 13.00
N VAL A 136 3.19 2.06 11.79
CA VAL A 136 2.08 1.38 11.10
C VAL A 136 1.67 0.12 11.86
N LEU A 137 2.64 -0.64 12.34
CA LEU A 137 2.38 -1.89 13.09
C LEU A 137 1.69 -1.64 14.43
N LYS A 138 1.86 -0.47 15.02
CA LYS A 138 1.21 -0.08 16.28
C LYS A 138 -0.24 0.33 16.09
N GLY A 139 -0.64 0.71 14.88
CA GLY A 139 -2.00 1.11 14.57
C GLY A 139 -2.94 -0.09 14.50
N LYS A 140 -4.19 0.11 14.88
CA LYS A 140 -5.23 -0.93 14.82
C LYS A 140 -5.64 -1.24 13.39
N ASP A 141 -5.74 -0.21 12.55
CA ASP A 141 -6.21 -0.31 11.18
C ASP A 141 -5.19 0.27 10.20
N ILE A 142 -5.24 -0.21 8.97
CA ILE A 142 -4.43 0.27 7.86
C ILE A 142 -5.36 0.81 6.78
N GLY A 143 -5.02 1.99 6.24
CA GLY A 143 -5.65 2.52 5.04
C GLY A 143 -4.75 2.35 3.83
N CYS A 144 -5.28 1.84 2.72
CA CYS A 144 -4.53 1.65 1.47
C CYS A 144 -5.46 1.66 0.26
N HIS A 145 -4.89 1.73 -0.93
CA HIS A 145 -5.65 1.64 -2.18
C HIS A 145 -5.84 0.19 -2.63
N PRO A 146 -6.98 -0.13 -3.26
CA PRO A 146 -7.17 -1.45 -3.89
C PRO A 146 -6.55 -1.48 -5.30
N CYS A 147 -5.28 -1.12 -5.42
CA CYS A 147 -4.52 -1.05 -6.67
C CYS A 147 -5.01 -0.02 -7.69
N VAL A 148 -5.95 0.85 -7.29
CA VAL A 148 -6.43 2.00 -8.08
C VAL A 148 -6.52 3.23 -7.18
N CYS A 149 -6.36 4.42 -7.76
CA CYS A 149 -6.37 5.68 -6.98
C CYS A 149 -7.78 6.27 -6.77
N THR A 150 -8.82 5.61 -7.26
CA THR A 150 -10.21 6.07 -7.19
C THR A 150 -11.03 5.39 -6.09
N SER A 151 -10.40 4.57 -5.31
CA SER A 151 -10.98 3.95 -4.11
C SER A 151 -9.92 3.84 -3.02
N SER A 152 -10.37 3.79 -1.78
CA SER A 152 -9.50 3.59 -0.62
C SER A 152 -10.14 2.59 0.32
N LEU A 153 -9.32 1.76 0.95
CA LEU A 153 -9.74 0.69 1.84
C LEU A 153 -9.21 0.91 3.25
N LYS A 154 -9.99 0.45 4.22
CA LYS A 154 -9.55 0.29 5.60
C LYS A 154 -9.74 -1.16 6.01
N MET A 155 -8.71 -1.75 6.59
CA MET A 155 -8.75 -3.10 7.14
C MET A 155 -7.87 -3.20 8.37
N SER A 156 -8.05 -4.24 9.18
CA SER A 156 -7.26 -4.37 10.40
C SER A 156 -5.79 -4.67 10.06
N THR A 157 -4.89 -4.06 10.83
CA THR A 157 -3.45 -4.34 10.75
C THR A 157 -3.18 -5.82 10.99
N LYS A 158 -3.88 -6.42 11.94
CA LYS A 158 -3.76 -7.83 12.27
C LYS A 158 -4.07 -8.72 11.06
N ASP A 159 -5.14 -8.44 10.31
CA ASP A 159 -5.50 -9.23 9.14
C ASP A 159 -4.46 -9.10 8.02
N VAL A 160 -3.88 -7.92 7.83
CA VAL A 160 -2.80 -7.73 6.86
C VAL A 160 -1.59 -8.59 7.22
N ILE A 161 -1.16 -8.53 8.47
CA ILE A 161 0.04 -9.23 8.93
C ILE A 161 -0.18 -10.75 9.05
N GLU A 162 -1.33 -11.19 9.54
CA GLU A 162 -1.56 -12.60 9.86
C GLU A 162 -2.25 -13.38 8.74
N ARG A 163 -2.93 -12.72 7.80
CA ARG A 163 -3.67 -13.38 6.71
C ARG A 163 -3.18 -12.99 5.33
N PHE A 164 -3.12 -11.69 5.03
CA PHE A 164 -2.76 -11.21 3.70
C PHE A 164 -1.30 -11.55 3.34
N LEU A 165 -0.35 -11.16 4.17
CA LEU A 165 1.07 -11.38 3.89
C LEU A 165 1.43 -12.87 3.82
N PRO A 166 0.98 -13.74 4.74
CA PRO A 166 1.22 -15.17 4.59
C PRO A 166 0.66 -15.75 3.29
N ALA A 167 -0.52 -15.30 2.87
CA ALA A 167 -1.14 -15.77 1.62
C ALA A 167 -0.32 -15.36 0.39
N THR A 168 0.27 -14.16 0.38
CA THR A 168 1.14 -13.71 -0.72
C THR A 168 2.54 -14.32 -0.64
N GLY A 169 2.91 -14.90 0.50
CA GLY A 169 4.25 -15.45 0.73
C GLY A 169 5.31 -14.40 1.03
N HIS A 170 4.91 -13.20 1.43
CA HIS A 170 5.85 -12.12 1.76
C HIS A 170 6.05 -11.99 3.26
N ASP A 171 7.31 -11.99 3.67
CA ASP A 171 7.71 -11.50 4.98
C ASP A 171 7.90 -10.00 4.94
N TYR A 172 8.12 -9.37 6.08
CA TYR A 172 8.42 -7.95 6.14
C TYR A 172 9.57 -7.68 7.09
N MET A 173 10.25 -6.56 6.84
CA MET A 173 11.27 -6.02 7.72
C MET A 173 10.72 -4.74 8.37
N THR A 174 10.82 -4.62 9.68
CA THR A 174 10.42 -3.40 10.39
C THR A 174 11.51 -2.35 10.29
N VAL A 175 11.11 -1.11 10.00
CA VAL A 175 12.02 0.05 9.99
C VAL A 175 11.50 1.11 10.95
N HIS A 176 12.41 1.98 11.40
CA HIS A 176 12.13 3.04 12.39
C HIS A 176 12.40 4.38 11.73
N LEU A 177 11.38 4.97 11.10
CA LEU A 177 11.51 6.24 10.41
C LEU A 177 11.08 7.37 11.34
N VAL A 178 11.94 8.39 11.48
CA VAL A 178 11.66 9.56 12.32
C VAL A 178 10.84 10.58 11.56
N GLY A 179 11.17 10.82 10.30
CA GLY A 179 10.42 11.74 9.44
C GLY A 179 10.58 13.21 9.76
N GLU A 180 11.60 13.58 10.53
CA GLU A 180 11.92 14.96 10.89
C GLU A 180 13.03 15.53 10.00
N ASP A 181 13.04 16.85 9.87
CA ASP A 181 14.06 17.54 9.07
C ASP A 181 15.41 17.60 9.77
#